data_9bab3419dcca7c49b707efb5b9ce657d
#
_entry.id   9bab3419dcca7c49b707efb5b9ce657d
#
_cell.length_a   1.000
_cell.length_b   1.000
_cell.length_c   1.000
_cell.angle_alpha   90.00
_cell.angle_beta   90.00
_cell.angle_gamma   90.00
#
_symmetry.space_group_name_H-M   'P 1'
#
loop_
_entity.id
_entity.type
_entity.pdbx_description
1 polymer ?
#
loop_
_entity_poly.entity_id
_entity_poly.type
_entity_poly.pdbx_seq_one_letter_code
_entity_poly.pdbx_strand_id
1 'polypeptide(L)'
;DDAIANDSETLSAFLRASAKGFADMKADPEEALRILLANQNEENFPLSETVERKSMATLLPLMETADAAFLSQTDECWQENIDWMLAQNLIAKAPALDDVRVDITF
;
A
#
# COMPACT_ATOMS: atom_id res chain seq x y z
N ASP A 1 -2.68 12.02 12.81
CA ASP A 1 -3.39 13.28 12.57
C ASP A 1 -2.44 14.47 12.45
N ASP A 2 -1.45 14.60 13.34
CA ASP A 2 -0.51 15.74 13.32
C ASP A 2 0.29 15.82 12.00
N ALA A 3 0.74 14.71 11.45
CA ALA A 3 1.44 14.68 10.17
C ALA A 3 0.55 15.13 9.00
N ILE A 4 -0.73 14.71 9.01
CA ILE A 4 -1.71 15.13 8.00
C ILE A 4 -1.93 16.65 8.05
N ALA A 5 -2.05 17.19 9.27
CA ALA A 5 -2.33 18.60 9.47
C ALA A 5 -1.12 19.52 9.21
N ASN A 6 0.10 19.06 9.53
CA ASN A 6 1.28 19.92 9.60
C ASN A 6 2.39 19.56 8.60
N ASP A 7 2.31 18.43 7.92
CA ASP A 7 3.36 17.92 7.04
C ASP A 7 2.82 17.23 5.78
N SER A 8 1.72 17.75 5.24
CA SER A 8 1.04 17.20 4.06
C SER A 8 1.93 17.16 2.81
N GLU A 9 2.87 18.09 2.69
CA GLU A 9 3.82 18.13 1.56
C GLU A 9 4.77 16.92 1.59
N THR A 10 5.30 16.56 2.75
CA THR A 10 6.13 15.36 2.92
C THR A 10 5.34 14.10 2.64
N LEU A 11 4.09 14.02 3.12
CA LEU A 11 3.21 12.88 2.83
C LEU A 11 2.94 12.75 1.32
N SER A 12 2.62 13.85 0.64
CA SER A 12 2.43 13.87 -0.81
C SER A 12 3.71 13.45 -1.55
N ALA A 13 4.87 13.93 -1.11
CA ALA A 13 6.16 13.56 -1.70
C ALA A 13 6.45 12.05 -1.53
N PHE A 14 6.14 11.50 -0.36
CA PHE A 14 6.27 10.06 -0.09
C PHE A 14 5.35 9.24 -1.01
N LEU A 15 4.09 9.64 -1.16
CA LEU A 15 3.13 8.95 -2.03
C LEU A 15 3.55 9.03 -3.51
N ARG A 16 4.04 10.19 -3.98
CA ARG A 16 4.61 10.30 -5.34
C ARG A 16 5.79 9.37 -5.56
N ALA A 17 6.69 9.29 -4.60
CA ALA A 17 7.84 8.39 -4.68
C ALA A 17 7.41 6.92 -4.70
N SER A 18 6.41 6.56 -3.89
CA SER A 18 5.83 5.21 -3.85
C SER A 18 5.14 4.85 -5.17
N ALA A 19 4.35 5.77 -5.74
CA ALA A 19 3.70 5.58 -7.03
C ALA A 19 4.72 5.40 -8.16
N LYS A 20 5.80 6.18 -8.14
CA LYS A 20 6.89 6.03 -9.10
C LYS A 20 7.60 4.69 -8.94
N GLY A 21 7.93 4.28 -7.72
CA GLY A 21 8.55 2.98 -7.44
C GLY A 21 7.68 1.81 -7.90
N PHE A 22 6.36 1.92 -7.73
CA PHE A 22 5.42 0.92 -8.24
C PHE A 22 5.43 0.86 -9.78
N ALA A 23 5.43 2.01 -10.46
CA ALA A 23 5.50 2.06 -11.91
C ALA A 23 6.81 1.45 -12.45
N ASP A 24 7.93 1.75 -11.81
CA ASP A 24 9.24 1.18 -12.15
C ASP A 24 9.24 -0.35 -11.93
N MET A 25 8.68 -0.83 -10.82
CA MET A 25 8.52 -2.27 -10.52
C MET A 25 7.64 -2.98 -11.55
N LYS A 26 6.56 -2.36 -11.99
CA LYS A 26 5.70 -2.92 -13.07
C LYS A 26 6.45 -3.02 -14.39
N ALA A 27 7.27 -2.02 -14.71
CA ALA A 27 8.02 -1.98 -15.95
C ALA A 27 9.14 -3.03 -16.01
N ASP A 28 9.83 -3.26 -14.88
CA ASP A 28 10.91 -4.25 -14.77
C ASP A 28 10.91 -4.92 -13.38
N PRO A 29 10.07 -5.97 -13.19
CA PRO A 29 10.00 -6.68 -11.92
C PRO A 29 11.31 -7.36 -11.50
N GLU A 30 12.12 -7.79 -12.47
CA GLU A 30 13.41 -8.45 -12.19
C GLU A 30 14.43 -7.46 -11.61
N GLU A 31 14.51 -6.27 -12.17
CA GLU A 31 15.37 -5.22 -11.65
C GLU A 31 14.89 -4.74 -10.28
N ALA A 32 13.57 -4.60 -10.07
CA ALA A 32 13.00 -4.28 -8.77
C ALA A 32 13.36 -5.31 -7.70
N LEU A 33 13.27 -6.61 -8.04
CA LEU A 33 13.68 -7.69 -7.14
C LEU A 33 15.18 -7.62 -6.83
N ARG A 34 16.02 -7.37 -7.82
CA ARG A 34 17.46 -7.22 -7.64
C ARG A 34 17.79 -6.06 -6.68
N ILE A 35 17.11 -4.92 -6.84
CA ILE A 35 17.29 -3.76 -5.97
C ILE A 35 16.85 -4.09 -4.54
N LEU A 36 15.71 -4.75 -4.35
CA LEU A 36 15.21 -5.17 -3.04
C LEU A 36 16.25 -6.04 -2.32
N LEU A 37 16.73 -7.09 -2.98
CA LEU A 37 17.69 -8.03 -2.40
C LEU A 37 19.05 -7.36 -2.10
N ALA A 38 19.48 -6.43 -2.95
CA ALA A 38 20.74 -5.71 -2.74
C ALA A 38 20.70 -4.69 -1.57
N ASN A 39 19.50 -4.27 -1.15
CA ASN A 39 19.32 -3.26 -0.11
C ASN A 39 18.67 -3.81 1.18
N GLN A 40 18.53 -5.13 1.29
CA GLN A 40 18.02 -5.77 2.50
C GLN A 40 19.02 -5.69 3.67
N ASN A 41 18.51 -5.79 4.89
CA ASN A 41 19.33 -6.04 6.06
C ASN A 41 19.36 -7.56 6.35
N GLU A 42 20.45 -8.21 5.98
CA GLU A 42 20.61 -9.66 6.12
C GLU A 42 20.74 -10.13 7.58
N GLU A 43 21.04 -9.24 8.52
CA GLU A 43 21.13 -9.58 9.94
C GLU A 43 19.77 -9.89 10.57
N ASN A 44 18.69 -9.31 10.02
CA ASN A 44 17.33 -9.51 10.49
C ASN A 44 16.44 -10.03 9.35
N PHE A 45 16.05 -11.30 9.42
CA PHE A 45 15.11 -11.90 8.45
C PHE A 45 15.58 -11.76 7.00
N PRO A 46 16.66 -12.44 6.60
CA PRO A 46 17.15 -12.37 5.23
C PRO A 46 16.06 -12.82 4.25
N LEU A 47 15.86 -12.03 3.20
CA LEU A 47 14.87 -12.31 2.16
C LEU A 47 15.33 -13.51 1.32
N SER A 48 14.41 -14.38 0.99
CA SER A 48 14.64 -15.47 0.04
C SER A 48 14.24 -15.02 -1.35
N GLU A 49 15.18 -14.94 -2.29
CA GLU A 49 14.90 -14.58 -3.69
C GLU A 49 13.75 -15.39 -4.28
N THR A 50 13.71 -16.70 -4.03
CA THR A 50 12.64 -17.57 -4.53
C THR A 50 11.26 -17.19 -3.97
N VAL A 51 11.19 -16.83 -2.69
CA VAL A 51 9.94 -16.42 -2.04
C VAL A 51 9.52 -15.05 -2.56
N GLU A 52 10.44 -14.08 -2.60
CA GLU A 52 10.13 -12.72 -3.05
C GLU A 52 9.69 -12.69 -4.52
N ARG A 53 10.33 -13.48 -5.37
CA ARG A 53 9.94 -13.64 -6.77
C ARG A 53 8.51 -14.16 -6.92
N LYS A 54 8.14 -15.18 -6.16
CA LYS A 54 6.77 -15.75 -6.18
C LYS A 54 5.75 -14.77 -5.59
N SER A 55 6.12 -14.10 -4.49
CA SER A 55 5.29 -13.08 -3.86
C SER A 55 4.99 -11.95 -4.82
N MET A 56 6.03 -11.39 -5.46
CA MET A 56 5.87 -10.33 -6.47
C MET A 56 4.98 -10.77 -7.63
N ALA A 57 5.21 -11.96 -8.19
CA ALA A 57 4.40 -12.48 -9.29
C ALA A 57 2.91 -12.66 -8.91
N THR A 58 2.63 -12.96 -7.64
CA THR A 58 1.26 -13.11 -7.13
C THR A 58 0.61 -11.77 -6.82
N LEU A 59 1.34 -10.85 -6.17
CA LEU A 59 0.77 -9.61 -5.65
C LEU A 59 0.70 -8.50 -6.69
N LEU A 60 1.71 -8.39 -7.57
CA LEU A 60 1.79 -7.29 -8.53
C LEU A 60 0.51 -7.12 -9.39
N PRO A 61 -0.12 -8.17 -9.90
CA PRO A 61 -1.39 -8.05 -10.64
C PRO A 61 -2.58 -7.59 -9.78
N LEU A 62 -2.48 -7.69 -8.46
CA LEU A 62 -3.55 -7.34 -7.51
C LEU A 62 -3.40 -5.93 -6.93
N MET A 63 -2.24 -5.29 -7.12
CA MET A 63 -1.95 -3.97 -6.54
C MET A 63 -2.63 -2.82 -7.31
N GLU A 64 -3.13 -3.10 -8.49
CA GLU A 64 -3.85 -2.15 -9.33
C GLU A 64 -4.93 -2.91 -10.11
N THR A 65 -6.12 -2.34 -10.22
CA THR A 65 -7.25 -2.90 -10.97
C THR A 65 -7.72 -1.93 -12.04
N ALA A 66 -8.68 -2.34 -12.89
CA ALA A 66 -9.26 -1.47 -13.89
C ALA A 66 -9.94 -0.24 -13.28
N ASP A 67 -10.46 -0.38 -12.06
CA ASP A 67 -11.29 0.61 -11.38
C ASP A 67 -10.54 1.35 -10.25
N ALA A 68 -9.36 0.86 -9.86
CA ALA A 68 -8.59 1.41 -8.74
C ALA A 68 -7.09 1.40 -9.04
N ALA A 69 -6.51 2.58 -9.21
CA ALA A 69 -5.07 2.76 -9.35
C ALA A 69 -4.33 2.43 -8.04
N PHE A 70 -3.05 2.13 -8.14
CA PHE A 70 -2.20 1.96 -6.98
C PHE A 70 -2.23 3.19 -6.07
N LEU A 71 -2.34 3.00 -4.77
CA LEU A 71 -2.53 4.00 -3.72
C LEU A 71 -3.88 4.73 -3.74
N SER A 72 -4.82 4.37 -4.61
CA SER A 72 -6.18 4.89 -4.50
C SER A 72 -6.93 4.23 -3.35
N GLN A 73 -7.89 4.95 -2.80
CA GLN A 73 -8.80 4.47 -1.76
C GLN A 73 -10.23 4.73 -2.23
N THR A 74 -11.11 3.73 -2.13
CA THR A 74 -12.52 3.86 -2.47
C THR A 74 -13.39 3.79 -1.22
N ASP A 75 -14.46 4.57 -1.19
CA ASP A 75 -15.45 4.53 -0.09
C ASP A 75 -16.02 3.14 0.09
N GLU A 76 -16.30 2.47 -1.02
CA GLU A 76 -16.87 1.12 -1.04
C GLU A 76 -15.95 0.11 -0.32
N CYS A 77 -14.67 0.10 -0.66
CA CYS A 77 -13.71 -0.83 -0.04
C CYS A 77 -13.57 -0.58 1.47
N TRP A 78 -13.53 0.68 1.89
CA TRP A 78 -13.49 1.03 3.30
C TRP A 78 -14.77 0.66 4.03
N GLN A 79 -15.94 0.89 3.43
CA GLN A 79 -17.23 0.56 4.04
C GLN A 79 -17.39 -0.96 4.20
N GLU A 80 -17.05 -1.74 3.17
CA GLU A 80 -17.06 -3.20 3.24
C GLU A 80 -16.18 -3.73 4.36
N ASN A 81 -15.00 -3.13 4.54
CA ASN A 81 -14.08 -3.51 5.62
C ASN A 81 -14.67 -3.20 7.01
N ILE A 82 -15.25 -2.01 7.19
CA ILE A 82 -15.93 -1.60 8.43
C ILE A 82 -17.10 -2.55 8.75
N ASP A 83 -17.92 -2.86 7.75
CA ASP A 83 -19.09 -3.74 7.90
C ASP A 83 -18.64 -5.16 8.29
N TRP A 84 -17.58 -5.66 7.65
CA TRP A 84 -17.00 -6.95 8.02
C TRP A 84 -16.44 -6.96 9.45
N MET A 85 -15.73 -5.92 9.86
CA MET A 85 -15.20 -5.81 11.22
C MET A 85 -16.31 -5.76 12.28
N LEU A 86 -17.42 -5.07 11.99
CA LEU A 86 -18.61 -5.08 12.83
C LEU A 86 -19.23 -6.47 12.93
N ALA A 87 -19.42 -7.15 11.81
CA ALA A 87 -20.01 -8.49 11.74
C ALA A 87 -19.18 -9.53 12.51
N GLN A 88 -17.84 -9.34 12.55
CA GLN A 88 -16.92 -10.17 13.31
C GLN A 88 -16.75 -9.74 14.79
N ASN A 89 -17.45 -8.69 15.23
CA ASN A 89 -17.32 -8.11 16.58
C ASN A 89 -15.89 -7.62 16.89
N LEU A 90 -15.12 -7.24 15.89
CA LEU A 90 -13.78 -6.67 16.06
C LEU A 90 -13.83 -5.19 16.45
N ILE A 91 -14.90 -4.51 16.08
CA ILE A 91 -15.22 -3.14 16.52
C ILE A 91 -16.65 -3.12 17.07
N ALA A 92 -16.89 -2.26 18.07
CA ALA A 92 -18.20 -2.15 18.72
C ALA A 92 -19.14 -1.17 18.01
N LYS A 93 -18.60 -0.26 17.18
CA LYS A 93 -19.33 0.78 16.48
C LYS A 93 -18.62 1.12 15.17
N ALA A 94 -19.39 1.35 14.10
CA ALA A 94 -18.84 1.85 12.86
C ALA A 94 -18.33 3.29 13.01
N PRO A 95 -17.08 3.60 12.66
CA PRO A 95 -16.63 4.96 12.47
C PRO A 95 -17.26 5.57 11.20
N ALA A 96 -17.29 6.90 11.10
CA ALA A 96 -17.52 7.54 9.82
C ALA A 96 -16.28 7.41 8.93
N LEU A 97 -16.44 7.38 7.61
CA LEU A 97 -15.30 7.25 6.69
C LEU A 97 -14.29 8.39 6.87
N ASP A 98 -14.76 9.61 7.02
CA ASP A 98 -13.92 10.79 7.22
C ASP A 98 -13.14 10.78 8.55
N ASP A 99 -13.52 9.93 9.50
CA ASP A 99 -12.79 9.75 10.78
C ASP A 99 -11.61 8.79 10.63
N VAL A 100 -11.58 7.95 9.61
CA VAL A 100 -10.59 6.86 9.47
C VAL A 100 -9.69 6.98 8.26
N ARG A 101 -9.99 7.88 7.33
CA ARG A 101 -9.15 8.12 6.16
C ARG A 101 -9.15 9.58 5.74
N VAL A 102 -8.13 9.94 4.99
CA VAL A 102 -8.04 11.21 4.26
C VAL A 102 -7.40 10.96 2.89
N ASP A 103 -7.92 11.60 1.86
CA ASP A 103 -7.32 11.56 0.53
C ASP A 103 -6.27 12.66 0.42
N ILE A 104 -5.03 12.27 0.16
CA ILE A 104 -3.91 13.18 -0.04
C ILE A 104 -3.63 13.25 -1.54
N THR A 105 -3.72 14.44 -2.11
CA THR A 105 -3.33 14.68 -3.50
C THR A 105 -1.81 14.62 -3.66
N PHE A 106 -1.32 13.87 -4.63
CA PHE A 106 0.12 13.68 -4.89
C PHE A 106 0.43 13.56 -6.38
#